data_cf70fc3776639f1d659a88caab36e845
#
_entry.id   cf70fc3776639f1d659a88caab36e845
#
_cell.length_a   1.000
_cell.length_b   1.000
_cell.length_c   1.000
_cell.angle_alpha   90.00
_cell.angle_beta   90.00
_cell.angle_gamma   90.00
#
_symmetry.space_group_name_H-M   'P 1'
#
loop_
_entity.id
_entity.type
_entity.pdbx_description
1 polymer ?
#
loop_
_entity_poly.entity_id
_entity_poly.type
_entity_poly.pdbx_seq_one_letter_code
_entity_poly.pdbx_strand_id
1 'polypeptide(L)'
;MEKIKQDMTGYRMSAYIEEILTQNYCDIFMRMSILRDKGNYSFSYKPGSLNRLDPGSLSLYDKLLLLRNLISMSENTEDHLIGSESYLLEPELIYAKGKNVDTGSIRIMYYPDVKKLDFRYKIVLFADRIMNKAIREEREMAERIREAASPGDMNRIKLFLDKAIIRLENRMNENRSGKIQRS
;
A
#
# COMPACT_ATOMS: atom_id res chain seq x y z
N MET A 1 22.87 -4.74 -9.27
CA MET A 1 21.60 -4.53 -8.57
C MET A 1 21.17 -3.10 -8.83
N GLU A 2 20.05 -2.92 -9.51
CA GLU A 2 19.56 -1.61 -9.92
C GLU A 2 19.13 -0.80 -8.69
N LYS A 3 19.61 0.45 -8.57
CA LYS A 3 19.22 1.38 -7.51
C LYS A 3 18.20 2.35 -8.10
N ILE A 4 17.06 2.47 -7.46
CA ILE A 4 16.07 3.48 -7.81
C ILE A 4 16.47 4.78 -7.12
N LYS A 5 16.54 5.88 -7.86
CA LYS A 5 16.85 7.21 -7.31
C LYS A 5 15.67 8.14 -7.48
N GLN A 6 15.46 8.97 -6.47
CA GLN A 6 14.46 10.03 -6.46
C GLN A 6 15.06 11.27 -5.79
N ASP A 7 14.91 12.42 -6.40
CA ASP A 7 15.41 13.69 -5.87
C ASP A 7 14.25 14.56 -5.40
N MET A 8 14.48 15.31 -4.32
CA MET A 8 13.50 16.21 -3.74
C MET A 8 14.15 17.49 -3.28
N THR A 9 13.59 18.62 -3.69
CA THR A 9 14.06 19.96 -3.31
C THR A 9 13.09 20.63 -2.36
N GLY A 10 13.61 21.51 -1.46
CA GLY A 10 12.74 22.30 -0.59
C GLY A 10 12.02 21.54 0.53
N TYR A 11 12.33 20.27 0.72
CA TYR A 11 11.79 19.44 1.80
C TYR A 11 12.72 19.45 3.02
N ARG A 12 12.16 19.34 4.22
CA ARG A 12 12.93 19.13 5.45
C ARG A 12 12.42 17.88 6.15
N MET A 13 13.28 16.88 6.24
CA MET A 13 13.03 15.66 7.01
C MET A 13 13.57 15.85 8.43
N SER A 14 12.86 15.36 9.44
CA SER A 14 13.41 15.31 10.79
C SER A 14 14.55 14.28 10.84
N ALA A 15 15.60 14.59 11.61
CA ALA A 15 16.76 13.69 11.73
C ALA A 15 16.37 12.29 12.21
N TYR A 16 15.39 12.21 13.05
CA TYR A 16 14.90 10.95 13.60
C TYR A 16 14.19 10.08 12.53
N ILE A 17 13.39 10.66 11.62
CA ILE A 17 12.79 9.91 10.49
C ILE A 17 13.89 9.44 9.53
N GLU A 18 14.88 10.30 9.25
CA GLU A 18 16.04 9.96 8.44
C GLU A 18 16.79 8.75 9.03
N GLU A 19 17.00 8.72 10.34
CA GLU A 19 17.64 7.62 11.03
C GLU A 19 16.81 6.32 10.94
N ILE A 20 15.50 6.36 11.23
CA ILE A 20 14.63 5.17 11.14
C ILE A 20 14.67 4.56 9.73
N LEU A 21 14.58 5.39 8.71
CA LEU A 21 14.55 4.94 7.31
C LEU A 21 15.91 4.39 6.85
N THR A 22 17.01 5.03 7.21
CA THR A 22 18.35 4.63 6.78
C THR A 22 18.88 3.42 7.54
N GLN A 23 18.54 3.29 8.83
CA GLN A 23 18.86 2.12 9.66
C GLN A 23 17.88 0.97 9.47
N ASN A 24 16.80 1.19 8.70
CA ASN A 24 15.76 0.20 8.46
C ASN A 24 15.10 -0.34 9.73
N TYR A 25 14.84 0.54 10.71
CA TYR A 25 14.14 0.17 11.94
C TYR A 25 12.65 -0.09 11.68
N CYS A 26 12.08 0.46 10.62
CA CYS A 26 10.73 0.16 10.15
C CYS A 26 10.82 -0.66 8.85
N ASP A 27 10.57 -1.95 8.95
CA ASP A 27 10.70 -2.91 7.83
C ASP A 27 9.56 -2.81 6.79
N ILE A 28 8.55 -2.00 7.06
CA ILE A 28 7.47 -1.67 6.12
C ILE A 28 8.02 -0.92 4.92
N PHE A 29 9.02 -0.08 5.13
CA PHE A 29 9.64 0.67 4.06
C PHE A 29 10.76 -0.12 3.38
N MET A 30 10.93 0.14 2.10
CA MET A 30 12.06 -0.38 1.34
C MET A 30 13.36 0.18 1.89
N ARG A 31 14.38 -0.67 2.02
CA ARG A 31 15.72 -0.21 2.42
C ARG A 31 16.20 0.91 1.53
N MET A 32 16.68 1.98 2.15
CA MET A 32 17.10 3.17 1.43
C MET A 32 18.35 3.79 2.03
N SER A 33 18.97 4.66 1.26
CA SER A 33 19.98 5.60 1.74
C SER A 33 19.59 7.01 1.29
N ILE A 34 19.90 7.98 2.13
CA ILE A 34 19.56 9.38 1.93
C ILE A 34 20.85 10.16 1.80
N LEU A 35 20.98 10.90 0.72
CA LEU A 35 22.05 11.90 0.54
C LEU A 35 21.43 13.28 0.65
N ARG A 36 22.03 14.12 1.49
CA ARG A 36 21.62 15.51 1.68
C ARG A 36 22.69 16.44 1.15
N ASP A 37 22.33 17.29 0.21
CA ASP A 37 23.22 18.34 -0.33
C ASP A 37 22.48 19.66 -0.43
N LYS A 38 22.97 20.70 0.27
CA LYS A 38 22.48 22.10 0.23
C LYS A 38 20.95 22.22 0.35
N GLY A 39 20.32 21.37 1.18
CA GLY A 39 18.85 21.39 1.38
C GLY A 39 18.07 20.55 0.37
N ASN A 40 18.74 19.84 -0.53
CA ASN A 40 18.14 18.85 -1.40
C ASN A 40 18.36 17.45 -0.82
N TYR A 41 17.41 16.57 -1.07
CA TYR A 41 17.47 15.16 -0.68
C TYR A 41 17.51 14.29 -1.93
N SER A 42 18.44 13.32 -1.94
CA SER A 42 18.46 12.23 -2.93
C SER A 42 18.21 10.91 -2.21
N PHE A 43 17.12 10.27 -2.51
CA PHE A 43 16.73 8.97 -1.97
C PHE A 43 17.22 7.88 -2.91
N SER A 44 17.93 6.88 -2.38
CA SER A 44 18.39 5.71 -3.14
C SER A 44 17.84 4.46 -2.49
N TYR A 45 17.00 3.70 -3.21
CA TYR A 45 16.32 2.51 -2.70
C TYR A 45 16.98 1.23 -3.20
N LYS A 46 16.92 0.18 -2.38
CA LYS A 46 17.46 -1.15 -2.66
C LYS A 46 16.33 -2.18 -2.67
N PRO A 47 15.67 -2.40 -3.82
CA PRO A 47 14.53 -3.33 -3.89
C PRO A 47 14.91 -4.80 -3.64
N GLY A 48 16.17 -5.19 -3.81
CA GLY A 48 16.58 -6.58 -3.63
C GLY A 48 15.92 -7.51 -4.65
N SER A 49 15.19 -8.51 -4.16
CA SER A 49 14.40 -9.43 -4.98
C SER A 49 12.95 -8.99 -5.19
N LEU A 50 12.59 -7.79 -4.69
CA LEU A 50 11.24 -7.26 -4.86
C LEU A 50 11.09 -6.60 -6.23
N ASN A 51 9.93 -6.77 -6.82
CA ASN A 51 9.54 -6.10 -8.06
C ASN A 51 8.42 -5.10 -7.75
N ARG A 52 8.33 -4.07 -8.58
CA ARG A 52 7.18 -3.17 -8.53
C ARG A 52 5.90 -3.97 -8.72
N LEU A 53 4.93 -3.76 -7.86
CA LEU A 53 3.65 -4.43 -7.94
C LEU A 53 2.88 -3.93 -9.17
N ASP A 54 2.37 -4.87 -9.96
CA ASP A 54 1.44 -4.58 -11.06
C ASP A 54 0.00 -4.86 -10.60
N PRO A 55 -0.79 -3.83 -10.28
CA PRO A 55 -2.17 -4.03 -9.83
C PRO A 55 -3.06 -4.68 -10.89
N GLY A 56 -2.74 -4.51 -12.19
CA GLY A 56 -3.48 -5.13 -13.29
C GLY A 56 -3.41 -6.65 -13.30
N SER A 57 -2.36 -7.20 -12.69
CA SER A 57 -2.16 -8.66 -12.59
C SER A 57 -2.81 -9.30 -11.36
N LEU A 58 -3.38 -8.50 -10.45
CA LEU A 58 -4.02 -8.97 -9.22
C LEU A 58 -5.50 -9.29 -9.44
N SER A 59 -5.98 -10.34 -8.77
CA SER A 59 -7.40 -10.60 -8.65
C SER A 59 -8.09 -9.54 -7.78
N LEU A 60 -9.42 -9.44 -7.85
CA LEU A 60 -10.17 -8.55 -6.96
C LEU A 60 -9.91 -8.89 -5.48
N TYR A 61 -9.83 -10.18 -5.15
CA TYR A 61 -9.48 -10.64 -3.81
C TYR A 61 -8.12 -10.08 -3.35
N ASP A 62 -7.08 -10.22 -4.18
CA ASP A 62 -5.73 -9.74 -3.85
C ASP A 62 -5.69 -8.21 -3.74
N LYS A 63 -6.45 -7.49 -4.56
CA LYS A 63 -6.58 -6.03 -4.47
C LYS A 63 -7.19 -5.58 -3.14
N LEU A 64 -8.25 -6.26 -2.67
CA LEU A 64 -8.86 -5.96 -1.38
C LEU A 64 -7.93 -6.31 -0.22
N LEU A 65 -7.25 -7.46 -0.31
CA LEU A 65 -6.27 -7.88 0.68
C LEU A 65 -5.09 -6.89 0.73
N LEU A 66 -4.60 -6.41 -0.41
CA LEU A 66 -3.58 -5.37 -0.48
C LEU A 66 -4.01 -4.11 0.26
N LEU A 67 -5.22 -3.59 -0.01
CA LEU A 67 -5.75 -2.40 0.68
C LEU A 67 -5.83 -2.62 2.19
N ARG A 68 -6.33 -3.78 2.62
CA ARG A 68 -6.43 -4.14 4.04
C ARG A 68 -5.06 -4.20 4.71
N ASN A 69 -4.08 -4.76 4.02
CA ASN A 69 -2.71 -4.87 4.52
C ASN A 69 -2.00 -3.51 4.56
N LEU A 70 -2.19 -2.65 3.56
CA LEU A 70 -1.65 -1.28 3.59
C LEU A 70 -2.18 -0.46 4.77
N ILE A 71 -3.45 -0.64 5.16
CA ILE A 71 -4.00 0.00 6.35
C ILE A 71 -3.31 -0.53 7.61
N SER A 72 -3.15 -1.85 7.76
CA SER A 72 -2.44 -2.42 8.91
C SER A 72 -0.97 -2.00 8.95
N MET A 73 -0.31 -1.92 7.80
CA MET A 73 1.07 -1.44 7.71
C MET A 73 1.19 0.02 8.15
N SER A 74 0.22 0.89 7.81
CA SER A 74 0.25 2.29 8.24
C SER A 74 0.10 2.44 9.75
N GLU A 75 -0.71 1.60 10.40
CA GLU A 75 -0.80 1.57 11.85
C GLU A 75 0.55 1.21 12.48
N ASN A 76 1.26 0.23 11.92
CA ASN A 76 2.60 -0.14 12.39
C ASN A 76 3.66 0.95 12.12
N THR A 77 3.51 1.79 11.07
CA THR A 77 4.45 2.93 10.89
C THR A 77 4.31 3.98 11.99
N GLU A 78 3.11 4.12 12.56
CA GLU A 78 2.85 5.03 13.68
C GLU A 78 3.56 4.58 14.96
N ASP A 79 3.73 3.28 15.18
CA ASP A 79 4.54 2.72 16.28
C ASP A 79 6.01 3.13 16.18
N HIS A 80 6.48 3.41 14.96
CA HIS A 80 7.80 3.97 14.68
C HIS A 80 7.77 5.52 14.58
N LEU A 81 6.70 6.17 15.02
CA LEU A 81 6.49 7.61 14.96
C LEU A 81 6.58 8.18 13.52
N ILE A 82 6.32 7.37 12.50
CA ILE A 82 6.17 7.81 11.11
C ILE A 82 4.67 7.86 10.81
N GLY A 83 4.09 9.06 10.91
CA GLY A 83 2.68 9.26 10.64
C GLY A 83 2.32 8.92 9.19
N SER A 84 1.19 8.29 9.00
CA SER A 84 0.71 7.83 7.69
C SER A 84 0.43 8.98 6.70
N GLU A 85 0.30 10.22 7.19
CA GLU A 85 0.23 11.43 6.36
C GLU A 85 1.58 11.86 5.79
N SER A 86 2.71 11.38 6.36
CA SER A 86 4.05 11.87 6.02
C SER A 86 4.63 11.30 4.74
N TYR A 87 4.08 10.23 4.19
CA TYR A 87 4.56 9.57 2.97
C TYR A 87 3.46 9.36 1.92
N LEU A 88 3.84 9.32 0.65
CA LEU A 88 2.93 9.02 -0.44
C LEU A 88 2.51 7.55 -0.40
N LEU A 89 1.25 7.30 -0.71
CA LEU A 89 0.72 5.96 -0.94
C LEU A 89 0.20 5.88 -2.38
N GLU A 90 1.02 5.32 -3.25
CA GLU A 90 0.72 5.19 -4.68
C GLU A 90 1.09 3.78 -5.17
N PRO A 91 0.35 3.20 -6.14
CA PRO A 91 0.63 1.87 -6.65
C PRO A 91 2.07 1.71 -7.16
N GLU A 92 2.62 2.77 -7.75
CA GLU A 92 3.98 2.81 -8.28
C GLU A 92 5.07 2.72 -7.20
N LEU A 93 4.72 3.00 -5.95
CA LEU A 93 5.61 2.96 -4.79
C LEU A 93 5.52 1.65 -4.01
N ILE A 94 4.67 0.70 -4.45
CA ILE A 94 4.52 -0.60 -3.80
C ILE A 94 5.36 -1.65 -4.53
N TYR A 95 6.15 -2.37 -3.75
CA TYR A 95 7.01 -3.46 -4.19
C TYR A 95 6.66 -4.74 -3.44
N ALA A 96 6.67 -5.87 -4.17
CA ALA A 96 6.31 -7.16 -3.60
C ALA A 96 7.17 -8.29 -4.17
N LYS A 97 7.18 -9.43 -3.49
CA LYS A 97 7.76 -10.66 -4.02
C LYS A 97 6.74 -11.38 -4.90
N GLY A 98 6.86 -11.18 -6.21
CA GLY A 98 5.86 -11.68 -7.17
C GLY A 98 4.51 -11.00 -7.00
N LYS A 99 3.44 -11.80 -6.92
CA LYS A 99 2.06 -11.32 -6.70
C LYS A 99 1.63 -11.42 -5.23
N ASN A 100 2.54 -11.74 -4.33
CA ASN A 100 2.20 -11.89 -2.92
C ASN A 100 1.96 -10.51 -2.28
N VAL A 101 0.76 -10.31 -1.77
CA VAL A 101 0.31 -9.06 -1.13
C VAL A 101 0.26 -9.13 0.40
N ASP A 102 0.83 -10.17 1.03
CA ASP A 102 0.96 -10.26 2.48
C ASP A 102 1.88 -9.17 3.03
N THR A 103 1.60 -8.70 4.23
CA THR A 103 2.36 -7.60 4.88
C THR A 103 3.87 -7.87 4.94
N GLY A 104 4.28 -9.11 5.18
CA GLY A 104 5.69 -9.51 5.17
C GLY A 104 6.36 -9.50 3.79
N SER A 105 5.57 -9.56 2.72
CA SER A 105 6.03 -9.64 1.31
C SER A 105 6.01 -8.30 0.59
N ILE A 106 5.35 -7.29 1.15
CA ILE A 106 5.21 -5.95 0.58
C ILE A 106 6.22 -5.00 1.22
N ARG A 107 6.73 -4.06 0.44
CA ARG A 107 7.49 -2.89 0.93
C ARG A 107 6.99 -1.65 0.23
N ILE A 108 6.87 -0.58 0.99
CA ILE A 108 6.51 0.75 0.49
C ILE A 108 7.82 1.50 0.21
N MET A 109 7.97 2.06 -0.96
CA MET A 109 9.03 3.00 -1.25
C MET A 109 8.67 4.33 -0.58
N TYR A 110 9.35 4.67 0.54
CA TYR A 110 9.09 5.92 1.23
C TYR A 110 9.39 7.11 0.34
N TYR A 111 8.40 7.92 0.07
CA TYR A 111 8.56 9.21 -0.58
C TYR A 111 7.71 10.23 0.17
N PRO A 112 8.30 11.38 0.62
CA PRO A 112 7.58 12.32 1.44
C PRO A 112 6.31 12.87 0.78
N ASP A 113 5.22 12.93 1.53
CA ASP A 113 4.01 13.62 1.11
C ASP A 113 4.03 15.07 1.63
N VAL A 114 4.40 16.00 0.77
CA VAL A 114 4.41 17.44 1.10
C VAL A 114 3.02 18.01 1.38
N LYS A 115 1.97 17.38 0.83
CA LYS A 115 0.58 17.80 1.04
C LYS A 115 0.00 17.28 2.34
N LYS A 116 0.64 16.27 2.93
CA LYS A 116 0.18 15.59 4.17
C LYS A 116 -1.29 15.21 4.09
N LEU A 117 -1.67 14.55 3.01
CA LEU A 117 -3.04 14.11 2.81
C LEU A 117 -3.44 13.11 3.91
N ASP A 118 -4.68 13.22 4.36
CA ASP A 118 -5.28 12.24 5.26
C ASP A 118 -5.19 10.83 4.68
N PHE A 119 -4.81 9.86 5.49
CA PHE A 119 -4.53 8.51 5.03
C PHE A 119 -5.77 7.80 4.45
N ARG A 120 -6.96 8.09 4.96
CA ARG A 120 -8.22 7.57 4.41
C ARG A 120 -8.41 8.02 2.96
N TYR A 121 -8.10 9.28 2.70
CA TYR A 121 -8.15 9.81 1.35
C TYR A 121 -7.12 9.14 0.44
N LYS A 122 -5.92 8.87 0.95
CA LYS A 122 -4.90 8.11 0.21
C LYS A 122 -5.38 6.70 -0.13
N ILE A 123 -6.04 5.99 0.80
CA ILE A 123 -6.61 4.66 0.56
C ILE A 123 -7.69 4.69 -0.51
N VAL A 124 -8.57 5.70 -0.50
CA VAL A 124 -9.59 5.86 -1.55
C VAL A 124 -8.96 6.10 -2.92
N LEU A 125 -8.00 7.02 -3.00
CA LEU A 125 -7.28 7.29 -4.25
C LEU A 125 -6.52 6.06 -4.75
N PHE A 126 -5.89 5.32 -3.84
CA PHE A 126 -5.18 4.09 -4.16
C PHE A 126 -6.15 3.03 -4.71
N ALA A 127 -7.28 2.81 -4.05
CA ALA A 127 -8.33 1.91 -4.51
C ALA A 127 -8.83 2.29 -5.92
N ASP A 128 -9.10 3.58 -6.16
CA ASP A 128 -9.52 4.09 -7.47
C ASP A 128 -8.49 3.83 -8.60
N ARG A 129 -7.21 3.77 -8.25
CA ARG A 129 -6.12 3.52 -9.22
C ARG A 129 -5.86 2.05 -9.49
N ILE A 130 -6.09 1.16 -8.52
CA ILE A 130 -5.84 -0.27 -8.69
C ILE A 130 -7.06 -1.02 -9.24
N MET A 131 -8.27 -0.49 -9.05
CA MET A 131 -9.50 -1.12 -9.55
C MET A 131 -9.70 -0.83 -11.03
N ASN A 132 -10.02 -1.87 -11.81
CA ASN A 132 -10.35 -1.74 -13.22
C ASN A 132 -11.81 -1.27 -13.36
N LYS A 133 -12.00 -0.01 -13.73
CA LYS A 133 -13.34 0.60 -13.87
C LYS A 133 -14.19 0.00 -14.98
N ALA A 134 -13.59 -0.72 -15.94
CA ALA A 134 -14.32 -1.47 -16.97
C ALA A 134 -14.97 -2.74 -16.41
N ILE A 135 -14.47 -3.29 -15.30
CA ILE A 135 -15.02 -4.45 -14.62
C ILE A 135 -16.05 -3.95 -13.60
N ARG A 136 -17.32 -4.34 -13.80
CA ARG A 136 -18.44 -3.87 -12.97
C ARG A 136 -18.20 -4.12 -11.47
N GLU A 137 -17.78 -5.32 -11.10
CA GLU A 137 -17.57 -5.71 -9.70
C GLU A 137 -16.46 -4.86 -9.03
N GLU A 138 -15.37 -4.59 -9.75
CA GLU A 138 -14.27 -3.74 -9.24
C GLU A 138 -14.69 -2.27 -9.10
N ARG A 139 -15.46 -1.75 -10.06
CA ARG A 139 -16.00 -0.39 -9.99
C ARG A 139 -16.93 -0.21 -8.80
N GLU A 140 -17.90 -1.13 -8.61
CA GLU A 140 -18.81 -1.11 -7.46
C GLU A 140 -18.05 -1.21 -6.14
N MET A 141 -16.95 -1.97 -6.10
CA MET A 141 -16.11 -2.09 -4.92
C MET A 141 -15.38 -0.78 -4.60
N ALA A 142 -14.82 -0.09 -5.60
CA ALA A 142 -14.18 1.21 -5.40
C ALA A 142 -15.18 2.27 -4.86
N GLU A 143 -16.42 2.29 -5.38
CA GLU A 143 -17.48 3.18 -4.91
C GLU A 143 -17.82 2.92 -3.43
N ARG A 144 -17.97 1.65 -3.05
CA ARG A 144 -18.26 1.27 -1.65
C ARG A 144 -17.11 1.60 -0.69
N ILE A 145 -15.86 1.48 -1.12
CA ILE A 145 -14.70 1.91 -0.33
C ILE A 145 -14.77 3.42 -0.08
N ARG A 146 -15.11 4.21 -1.12
CA ARG A 146 -15.30 5.66 -0.99
C ARG A 146 -16.43 6.02 -0.04
N GLU A 147 -17.57 5.33 -0.12
CA GLU A 147 -18.69 5.51 0.79
C GLU A 147 -18.32 5.16 2.24
N ALA A 148 -17.57 4.07 2.45
CA ALA A 148 -17.10 3.69 3.77
C ALA A 148 -16.12 4.73 4.38
N ALA A 149 -15.36 5.44 3.56
CA ALA A 149 -14.44 6.49 3.98
C ALA A 149 -15.13 7.81 4.35
N SER A 150 -16.35 8.06 3.85
CA SER A 150 -17.04 9.36 3.96
C SER A 150 -17.26 9.86 5.39
N PRO A 151 -17.61 9.03 6.40
CA PRO A 151 -17.82 9.51 7.76
C PRO A 151 -16.56 9.78 8.59
N GLY A 152 -15.38 9.57 8.03
CA GLY A 152 -14.14 9.92 8.70
C GLY A 152 -13.57 8.86 9.63
N ASP A 153 -14.03 7.61 9.58
CA ASP A 153 -13.55 6.52 10.43
C ASP A 153 -12.85 5.43 9.61
N MET A 154 -11.55 5.24 9.85
CA MET A 154 -10.75 4.18 9.20
C MET A 154 -11.28 2.77 9.53
N ASN A 155 -11.84 2.57 10.73
CA ASN A 155 -12.37 1.25 11.12
C ASN A 155 -13.53 0.81 10.22
N ARG A 156 -14.31 1.76 9.66
CA ARG A 156 -15.39 1.42 8.71
C ARG A 156 -14.84 0.88 7.40
N ILE A 157 -13.74 1.45 6.91
CA ILE A 157 -13.06 0.93 5.71
C ILE A 157 -12.52 -0.46 6.00
N LYS A 158 -11.83 -0.65 7.14
CA LYS A 158 -11.30 -1.97 7.56
C LYS A 158 -12.41 -3.01 7.62
N LEU A 159 -13.49 -2.73 8.34
CA LEU A 159 -14.63 -3.64 8.49
C LEU A 159 -15.29 -3.96 7.15
N PHE A 160 -15.39 -2.98 6.26
CA PHE A 160 -15.91 -3.20 4.91
C PHE A 160 -15.02 -4.15 4.12
N LEU A 161 -13.70 -3.90 4.12
CA LEU A 161 -12.71 -4.75 3.43
C LEU A 161 -12.73 -6.18 3.98
N ASP A 162 -12.72 -6.36 5.30
CA ASP A 162 -12.76 -7.67 5.95
C ASP A 162 -14.01 -8.46 5.52
N LYS A 163 -15.18 -7.82 5.53
CA LYS A 163 -16.44 -8.45 5.07
C LYS A 163 -16.41 -8.81 3.57
N ALA A 164 -15.82 -7.95 2.74
CA ALA A 164 -15.72 -8.19 1.31
C ALA A 164 -14.76 -9.35 1.00
N ILE A 165 -13.62 -9.41 1.67
CA ILE A 165 -12.63 -10.49 1.56
C ILE A 165 -13.26 -11.83 1.94
N ILE A 166 -13.92 -11.93 3.10
CA ILE A 166 -14.60 -13.16 3.56
C ILE A 166 -15.65 -13.64 2.55
N ARG A 167 -16.42 -12.72 1.97
CA ARG A 167 -17.42 -13.08 0.94
C ARG A 167 -16.78 -13.66 -0.32
N LEU A 168 -15.66 -13.11 -0.76
CA LEU A 168 -14.94 -13.65 -1.92
C LEU A 168 -14.32 -15.01 -1.62
N GLU A 169 -13.76 -15.21 -0.43
CA GLU A 169 -13.24 -16.52 0.02
C GLU A 169 -14.31 -17.60 0.01
N ASN A 170 -15.50 -17.31 0.56
CA ASN A 170 -16.62 -18.25 0.57
C ASN A 170 -17.04 -18.63 -0.85
N ARG A 171 -17.17 -17.67 -1.76
CA ARG A 171 -17.49 -17.94 -3.18
C ARG A 171 -16.42 -18.82 -3.86
N MET A 172 -15.13 -18.57 -3.57
CA MET A 172 -14.05 -19.37 -4.14
C MET A 172 -14.10 -20.81 -3.64
N ASN A 173 -14.42 -21.03 -2.36
CA ASN A 173 -14.52 -22.34 -1.74
C ASN A 173 -15.75 -23.13 -2.26
N GLU A 174 -16.90 -22.49 -2.41
CA GLU A 174 -18.10 -23.09 -3.00
C GLU A 174 -17.85 -23.56 -4.44
N ASN A 175 -17.17 -22.74 -5.25
CA ASN A 175 -16.81 -23.08 -6.63
C ASN A 175 -15.82 -24.25 -6.71
N ARG A 176 -14.92 -24.41 -5.74
CA ARG A 176 -13.99 -25.55 -5.65
C ARG A 176 -14.74 -26.83 -5.27
N SER A 177 -15.62 -26.76 -4.28
CA SER A 177 -16.42 -27.92 -3.82
C SER A 177 -17.41 -28.42 -4.88
N GLY A 178 -18.05 -27.53 -5.62
CA GLY A 178 -18.96 -27.88 -6.72
C GLY A 178 -18.30 -28.52 -7.94
N LYS A 179 -16.98 -28.31 -8.14
CA LYS A 179 -16.20 -28.98 -9.20
C LYS A 179 -15.83 -30.42 -8.82
N ILE A 180 -15.57 -30.69 -7.54
CA ILE A 180 -15.20 -32.02 -7.04
C ILE A 180 -16.38 -32.99 -7.12
N GLN A 181 -17.63 -32.51 -6.99
CA GLN A 181 -18.84 -33.35 -7.06
C GLN A 181 -19.27 -33.71 -8.51
N ARG A 182 -18.65 -33.13 -9.53
CA ARG A 182 -18.96 -33.34 -10.95
C ARG A 182 -17.92 -34.12 -11.73
N SER A 183 -16.86 -34.58 -11.08
CA SER A 183 -15.80 -35.47 -11.61
C SER A 183 -15.97 -36.87 -11.04
#